data_bdb38e5a877c764f96d211d4acec0ef3
#
_entry.id   bdb38e5a877c764f96d211d4acec0ef3
#
_cell.length_a   1.000
_cell.length_b   1.000
_cell.length_c   1.000
_cell.angle_alpha   90.00
_cell.angle_beta   90.00
_cell.angle_gamma   90.00
#
_symmetry.space_group_name_H-M   'P 1'
#
loop_
_entity.id
_entity.type
_entity.pdbx_description
1 polymer ?
#
loop_
_entity_poly.entity_id
_entity_poly.type
_entity_poly.pdbx_seq_one_letter_code
_entity_poly.pdbx_strand_id
1 'polypeptide(L)'
;MKPTPARPQLTPTPRSNAKRLFDRERISAPWPGWGRACAPAGLEVQISYFEVQVADFRGGAARCCDGAIDQTWSRERRSGQREVSVVTGVVSTQGTSEMQWEPDTSLIEAAREIAPIVREHSADAERERRLSQPVLDALRETGLLRMNTPRSLGGLETDPVTRSLVVEELGRHDSAAAWTLENPLDWAFFCCRLPDEGADEIYRGGADILIAAQFGRPLQATSANGGYRISGRAPFVSNCYDADWFSSTVLVDEDRSAGTEPEMRMVYFPRRDCQIIDTWDVMGMRGTGSNDISVTGVYVPKSRTFPMLPDFEPGSHYRGPLYRLPIVGAAAGGIPTPMLGVARRALDEVTELARTKTPVASSGLLRERASAQLQLGRAEAILRSGRSLLLDTLSEAWRRCLDGEAHSLEQKADLLLAMAHAMSSAVQAVDLACGIAGTTAFRATSPLERCFRDVQTMRHHVFASEQRYGTFGQVRLGVPPDFPVVAF
;
A
#
# COMPACT_ATOMS: atom_id res chain seq x y z
N MET A 1 69.63 -16.01 2.25
CA MET A 1 69.35 -15.53 0.90
C MET A 1 68.67 -16.63 0.10
N LYS A 2 67.35 -16.52 -0.10
CA LYS A 2 66.56 -17.35 -1.01
C LYS A 2 65.87 -16.42 -1.99
N PRO A 3 65.79 -16.72 -3.27
CA PRO A 3 65.29 -15.81 -4.28
C PRO A 3 63.73 -15.80 -4.36
N THR A 4 63.18 -14.63 -4.66
CA THR A 4 61.82 -14.29 -4.90
C THR A 4 61.33 -14.86 -6.24
N PRO A 5 60.14 -15.42 -6.40
CA PRO A 5 59.60 -15.83 -7.70
C PRO A 5 58.94 -14.65 -8.43
N ALA A 6 59.17 -14.63 -9.76
CA ALA A 6 58.74 -13.63 -10.72
C ALA A 6 57.21 -13.67 -10.98
N ARG A 7 56.63 -12.50 -11.25
CA ARG A 7 55.23 -12.30 -11.73
C ARG A 7 55.10 -12.77 -13.19
N PRO A 8 53.98 -13.42 -13.58
CA PRO A 8 53.70 -13.68 -14.98
C PRO A 8 53.16 -12.43 -15.70
N GLN A 9 53.64 -12.19 -16.89
CA GLN A 9 53.19 -11.15 -17.82
C GLN A 9 51.86 -11.59 -18.46
N LEU A 10 50.89 -10.67 -18.47
CA LEU A 10 49.63 -10.80 -19.19
C LEU A 10 49.82 -10.36 -20.65
N THR A 11 49.58 -11.26 -21.58
CA THR A 11 49.45 -11.00 -23.01
C THR A 11 48.06 -10.47 -23.37
N PRO A 12 47.93 -9.52 -24.30
CA PRO A 12 46.60 -8.98 -24.68
C PRO A 12 45.89 -9.90 -25.68
N THR A 13 44.65 -10.27 -25.37
CA THR A 13 43.71 -10.93 -26.30
C THR A 13 42.93 -9.91 -27.13
N PRO A 14 42.52 -10.24 -28.37
CA PRO A 14 42.02 -9.28 -29.33
C PRO A 14 40.56 -8.89 -29.11
N ARG A 15 40.25 -7.62 -29.44
CA ARG A 15 38.90 -7.06 -29.49
C ARG A 15 38.05 -7.82 -30.51
N SER A 16 37.00 -8.51 -30.03
CA SER A 16 35.91 -9.01 -30.86
C SER A 16 34.72 -8.08 -30.82
N ASN A 17 34.23 -7.71 -32.00
CA ASN A 17 33.01 -6.95 -32.26
C ASN A 17 31.79 -7.55 -31.56
N ALA A 18 31.21 -6.82 -30.61
CA ALA A 18 29.89 -7.07 -30.11
C ALA A 18 28.97 -5.90 -30.50
N LYS A 19 28.66 -5.82 -31.79
CA LYS A 19 27.45 -5.13 -32.29
C LYS A 19 26.49 -6.25 -32.75
N ARG A 20 25.44 -6.48 -31.96
CA ARG A 20 24.14 -7.10 -32.21
C ARG A 20 23.76 -7.92 -30.98
N LEU A 21 22.73 -7.39 -30.31
CA LEU A 21 21.62 -8.13 -29.64
C LEU A 21 20.95 -7.17 -28.63
N PHE A 22 20.24 -6.18 -29.16
CA PHE A 22 19.10 -5.60 -28.49
C PHE A 22 17.89 -5.84 -29.36
N ASP A 23 17.39 -7.06 -29.37
CA ASP A 23 16.04 -7.34 -29.77
C ASP A 23 15.14 -6.93 -28.60
N ARG A 24 14.33 -5.91 -28.88
CA ARG A 24 13.22 -5.46 -28.04
C ARG A 24 12.15 -6.54 -28.09
N GLU A 25 12.11 -7.44 -27.15
CA GLU A 25 10.88 -8.17 -26.86
C GLU A 25 9.89 -7.21 -26.19
N ARG A 26 8.85 -6.89 -26.90
CA ARG A 26 7.69 -6.14 -26.41
C ARG A 26 7.00 -6.99 -25.35
N ILE A 27 7.12 -6.57 -24.09
CA ILE A 27 6.19 -7.01 -23.05
C ILE A 27 4.96 -6.12 -23.16
N SER A 28 4.05 -6.49 -24.03
CA SER A 28 2.68 -5.98 -24.08
C SER A 28 1.76 -7.18 -24.25
N ALA A 29 1.45 -7.83 -23.13
CA ALA A 29 0.28 -8.68 -23.06
C ALA A 29 -0.70 -8.01 -22.09
N PRO A 30 -1.88 -7.57 -22.55
CA PRO A 30 -2.97 -7.21 -21.64
C PRO A 30 -3.43 -8.47 -20.91
N TRP A 31 -3.92 -8.30 -19.70
CA TRP A 31 -4.50 -9.34 -18.87
C TRP A 31 -5.59 -10.09 -19.67
N PRO A 32 -5.54 -11.42 -19.85
CA PRO A 32 -6.61 -12.14 -20.51
C PRO A 32 -7.80 -12.24 -19.55
N GLY A 33 -8.98 -11.86 -20.01
CA GLY A 33 -10.22 -12.20 -19.31
C GLY A 33 -11.28 -11.13 -19.14
N TRP A 34 -11.30 -10.05 -19.95
CA TRP A 34 -12.41 -9.09 -19.92
C TRP A 34 -13.05 -8.97 -21.31
N GLY A 35 -14.25 -9.54 -21.41
CA GLY A 35 -15.07 -9.50 -22.60
C GLY A 35 -15.35 -8.08 -23.08
N ARG A 36 -15.24 -7.89 -24.40
CA ARG A 36 -15.66 -6.67 -25.08
C ARG A 36 -17.18 -6.53 -24.97
N ALA A 37 -17.64 -5.61 -24.14
CA ALA A 37 -18.97 -5.06 -24.30
C ALA A 37 -18.96 -4.13 -25.52
N CYS A 38 -19.85 -4.40 -26.48
CA CYS A 38 -20.10 -3.74 -27.75
C CYS A 38 -19.67 -2.27 -27.84
N ALA A 39 -18.67 -2.00 -28.68
CA ALA A 39 -18.46 -0.69 -29.26
C ALA A 39 -18.88 -0.72 -30.74
N PRO A 40 -19.56 0.33 -31.26
CA PRO A 40 -19.93 0.39 -32.67
C PRO A 40 -18.69 0.61 -33.55
N ALA A 41 -18.73 -0.03 -34.71
CA ALA A 41 -17.66 -0.01 -35.71
C ALA A 41 -17.34 1.41 -36.20
N GLY A 42 -16.04 1.72 -36.28
CA GLY A 42 -15.47 2.75 -37.14
C GLY A 42 -14.91 3.96 -36.41
N LEU A 43 -13.70 3.85 -35.86
CA LEU A 43 -12.73 4.95 -35.73
C LEU A 43 -11.31 4.36 -35.65
N GLU A 44 -10.57 4.44 -36.76
CA GLU A 44 -9.11 4.30 -36.71
C GLU A 44 -8.52 5.56 -36.06
N VAL A 45 -7.92 5.41 -34.89
CA VAL A 45 -7.15 6.48 -34.26
C VAL A 45 -5.68 6.29 -34.64
N GLN A 46 -5.19 7.13 -35.54
CA GLN A 46 -3.76 7.32 -35.77
C GLN A 46 -3.16 8.04 -34.57
N ILE A 47 -2.25 7.37 -33.85
CA ILE A 47 -1.44 8.01 -32.80
C ILE A 47 -0.25 8.67 -33.48
N SER A 48 -0.29 10.01 -33.61
CA SER A 48 0.87 10.82 -33.96
C SER A 48 1.64 11.21 -32.68
N TYR A 49 2.92 10.92 -32.67
CA TYR A 49 3.87 11.37 -31.65
C TYR A 49 3.99 12.89 -31.70
N PHE A 50 3.74 13.56 -30.57
CA PHE A 50 4.14 14.95 -30.39
C PHE A 50 5.53 14.99 -29.73
N GLU A 51 6.51 15.47 -30.50
CA GLU A 51 7.79 15.96 -29.97
C GLU A 51 7.54 17.29 -29.28
N VAL A 52 7.92 17.38 -28.00
CA VAL A 52 7.96 18.66 -27.28
C VAL A 52 9.31 19.31 -27.56
N GLN A 53 9.31 20.34 -28.40
CA GLN A 53 10.45 21.25 -28.54
C GLN A 53 10.46 22.23 -27.36
N VAL A 54 11.54 22.22 -26.60
CA VAL A 54 11.87 23.24 -25.60
C VAL A 54 12.36 24.48 -26.32
N ALA A 55 11.55 25.55 -26.30
CA ALA A 55 11.96 26.85 -26.80
C ALA A 55 12.60 27.68 -25.67
N ASP A 56 13.86 28.08 -25.92
CA ASP A 56 14.61 29.05 -25.12
C ASP A 56 13.95 30.44 -25.21
N PHE A 57 13.56 31.00 -24.08
CA PHE A 57 13.17 32.41 -23.99
C PHE A 57 14.30 33.18 -23.29
N ARG A 58 15.14 33.82 -24.13
CA ARG A 58 15.97 34.94 -23.71
C ARG A 58 15.33 36.24 -24.23
N GLY A 59 15.07 37.17 -23.31
CA GLY A 59 15.23 38.59 -23.45
C GLY A 59 14.15 39.36 -24.26
N GLY A 60 13.44 40.26 -23.59
CA GLY A 60 12.67 41.33 -24.24
C GLY A 60 11.97 42.21 -23.22
N ALA A 61 12.58 43.34 -22.89
CA ALA A 61 11.96 44.40 -22.10
C ALA A 61 10.77 45.04 -22.87
N ALA A 62 9.65 45.22 -22.23
CA ALA A 62 8.55 46.04 -22.76
C ALA A 62 7.96 46.95 -21.67
N ARG A 63 7.78 48.19 -22.08
CA ARG A 63 7.51 49.43 -21.36
C ARG A 63 6.13 49.47 -20.72
N CYS A 64 6.09 50.28 -19.65
CA CYS A 64 4.91 50.84 -18.99
C CYS A 64 3.94 51.53 -19.95
N CYS A 65 2.66 51.34 -19.72
CA CYS A 65 1.62 52.32 -20.06
C CYS A 65 0.80 52.63 -18.81
N ASP A 66 0.86 53.90 -18.43
CA ASP A 66 0.09 54.51 -17.35
C ASP A 66 -1.41 54.51 -17.68
N GLY A 67 -2.22 54.22 -16.65
CA GLY A 67 -3.66 54.42 -16.67
C GLY A 67 -4.16 54.72 -15.27
N ALA A 68 -4.44 55.99 -15.01
CA ALA A 68 -4.90 56.57 -13.75
C ALA A 68 -6.20 55.91 -13.26
N ILE A 69 -6.25 55.53 -12.00
CA ILE A 69 -7.51 55.25 -11.28
C ILE A 69 -7.67 56.31 -10.18
N ASP A 70 -8.77 57.08 -10.36
CA ASP A 70 -9.23 58.17 -9.51
C ASP A 70 -9.63 57.70 -8.14
N GLN A 71 -9.12 58.41 -7.10
CA GLN A 71 -9.47 58.18 -5.72
C GLN A 71 -10.57 59.17 -5.30
N THR A 72 -11.75 58.69 -4.95
CA THR A 72 -12.65 59.41 -4.03
C THR A 72 -13.36 58.46 -3.09
N TRP A 73 -12.88 58.37 -1.87
CA TRP A 73 -13.64 57.86 -0.76
C TRP A 73 -13.93 58.99 0.23
N SER A 74 -15.16 59.50 0.18
CA SER A 74 -15.69 60.44 1.19
C SER A 74 -16.14 59.65 2.43
N ARG A 75 -15.63 60.09 3.61
CA ARG A 75 -16.08 59.67 4.93
C ARG A 75 -17.49 60.25 5.18
N GLU A 76 -18.48 59.40 5.45
CA GLU A 76 -19.62 59.73 6.29
C GLU A 76 -19.75 58.76 7.46
N ARG A 77 -19.56 59.32 8.68
CA ARG A 77 -19.93 58.67 9.92
C ARG A 77 -21.41 58.92 10.14
N ARG A 78 -22.20 57.86 10.30
CA ARG A 78 -23.45 57.92 11.02
C ARG A 78 -23.53 56.76 12.03
N SER A 79 -23.67 57.17 13.30
CA SER A 79 -23.99 56.38 14.47
C SER A 79 -25.36 55.68 14.28
N GLY A 80 -25.42 54.40 14.52
CA GLY A 80 -26.62 53.65 14.62
C GLY A 80 -26.35 52.27 15.21
N GLN A 81 -26.48 52.15 16.51
CA GLN A 81 -26.52 50.87 17.21
C GLN A 81 -27.72 50.07 16.68
N ARG A 82 -27.45 48.93 16.02
CA ARG A 82 -28.45 47.87 15.82
C ARG A 82 -27.95 46.68 16.67
N GLU A 83 -28.75 46.43 17.72
CA GLU A 83 -28.69 45.15 18.43
C GLU A 83 -28.96 44.01 17.44
N VAL A 84 -27.97 43.15 17.29
CA VAL A 84 -28.14 41.87 16.57
C VAL A 84 -28.65 40.89 17.62
N SER A 85 -29.99 40.68 17.64
CA SER A 85 -30.56 39.54 18.35
C SER A 85 -30.08 38.24 17.70
N VAL A 86 -29.19 37.56 18.39
CA VAL A 86 -28.85 36.17 18.05
C VAL A 86 -30.04 35.31 18.48
N VAL A 87 -30.89 34.94 17.53
CA VAL A 87 -31.91 33.91 17.74
C VAL A 87 -31.18 32.57 17.80
N THR A 88 -30.90 32.11 19.00
CA THR A 88 -30.51 30.71 19.25
C THR A 88 -31.76 29.85 19.11
N GLY A 89 -32.07 29.47 17.86
CA GLY A 89 -33.03 28.41 17.58
C GLY A 89 -32.35 27.08 17.86
N VAL A 90 -32.57 26.52 19.03
CA VAL A 90 -32.31 25.11 19.32
C VAL A 90 -33.31 24.31 18.47
N VAL A 91 -32.87 23.84 17.31
CA VAL A 91 -33.61 22.81 16.59
C VAL A 91 -33.32 21.50 17.35
N SER A 92 -34.28 21.14 18.22
CA SER A 92 -34.36 19.81 18.81
C SER A 92 -34.72 18.82 17.70
N THR A 93 -33.70 18.27 17.03
CA THR A 93 -33.88 17.03 16.30
C THR A 93 -33.94 15.93 17.33
N GLN A 94 -35.13 15.34 17.49
CA GLN A 94 -35.29 14.05 18.17
C GLN A 94 -34.49 13.03 17.32
N GLY A 95 -33.23 12.81 17.70
CA GLY A 95 -32.36 11.89 17.03
C GLY A 95 -32.80 10.46 17.31
N THR A 96 -33.05 9.71 16.28
CA THR A 96 -32.68 8.30 16.28
C THR A 96 -31.24 8.22 16.81
N SER A 97 -31.02 7.42 17.84
CA SER A 97 -29.69 7.12 18.36
C SER A 97 -28.93 6.41 17.23
N GLU A 98 -28.29 7.19 16.36
CA GLU A 98 -27.24 6.67 15.49
C GLU A 98 -26.19 6.09 16.43
N MET A 99 -25.98 4.81 16.35
CA MET A 99 -24.93 4.10 17.08
C MET A 99 -23.62 4.68 16.58
N GLN A 100 -23.07 5.61 17.35
CA GLN A 100 -21.85 6.33 16.99
C GLN A 100 -20.70 5.33 17.09
N TRP A 101 -20.28 4.80 15.94
CA TRP A 101 -19.13 3.92 15.87
C TRP A 101 -17.85 4.72 16.16
N GLU A 102 -16.97 4.14 16.99
CA GLU A 102 -15.64 4.66 17.30
C GLU A 102 -14.58 3.56 17.12
N PRO A 103 -13.34 3.90 16.74
CA PRO A 103 -12.25 2.94 16.68
C PRO A 103 -11.98 2.26 18.01
N ASP A 104 -11.63 0.97 17.96
CA ASP A 104 -11.24 0.21 19.14
C ASP A 104 -9.84 0.62 19.62
N THR A 105 -9.81 1.44 20.67
CA THR A 105 -8.57 1.96 21.25
C THR A 105 -7.74 0.88 21.94
N SER A 106 -8.34 -0.23 22.37
CA SER A 106 -7.63 -1.32 23.06
C SER A 106 -6.64 -2.03 22.13
N LEU A 107 -6.98 -2.20 20.85
CA LEU A 107 -6.09 -2.78 19.84
C LEU A 107 -4.93 -1.82 19.50
N ILE A 108 -5.19 -0.51 19.50
CA ILE A 108 -4.13 0.49 19.31
C ILE A 108 -3.15 0.47 20.48
N GLU A 109 -3.65 0.36 21.71
CA GLU A 109 -2.80 0.22 22.89
C GLU A 109 -1.99 -1.08 22.85
N ALA A 110 -2.58 -2.19 22.43
CA ALA A 110 -1.86 -3.45 22.24
C ALA A 110 -0.67 -3.31 21.26
N ALA A 111 -0.84 -2.55 20.16
CA ALA A 111 0.26 -2.22 19.27
C ALA A 111 1.36 -1.39 19.96
N ARG A 112 0.98 -0.47 20.83
CA ARG A 112 1.93 0.34 21.63
C ARG A 112 2.67 -0.50 22.66
N GLU A 113 2.01 -1.44 23.29
CA GLU A 113 2.62 -2.34 24.29
C GLU A 113 3.73 -3.20 23.68
N ILE A 114 3.59 -3.68 22.45
CA ILE A 114 4.63 -4.45 21.78
C ILE A 114 5.70 -3.60 21.08
N ALA A 115 5.50 -2.30 20.95
CA ALA A 115 6.42 -1.40 20.27
C ALA A 115 7.89 -1.44 20.80
N PRO A 116 8.17 -1.59 22.11
CA PRO A 116 9.53 -1.79 22.59
C PRO A 116 10.19 -3.04 22.01
N ILE A 117 9.49 -4.18 21.98
CA ILE A 117 9.97 -5.44 21.40
C ILE A 117 10.26 -5.28 19.90
N VAL A 118 9.33 -4.64 19.17
CA VAL A 118 9.50 -4.37 17.74
C VAL A 118 10.75 -3.52 17.47
N ARG A 119 10.98 -2.47 18.27
CA ARG A 119 12.17 -1.61 18.12
C ARG A 119 13.47 -2.34 18.45
N GLU A 120 13.50 -3.11 19.51
CA GLU A 120 14.66 -3.88 19.93
C GLU A 120 15.15 -4.85 18.84
N HIS A 121 14.21 -5.53 18.18
CA HIS A 121 14.51 -6.53 17.16
C HIS A 121 14.55 -6.00 15.72
N SER A 122 14.34 -4.71 15.52
CA SER A 122 14.22 -4.07 14.20
C SER A 122 15.50 -4.22 13.35
N ALA A 123 16.68 -4.03 13.95
CA ALA A 123 17.96 -4.20 13.26
C ALA A 123 18.25 -5.66 12.89
N ASP A 124 17.84 -6.59 13.73
CA ASP A 124 17.97 -8.02 13.48
C ASP A 124 17.08 -8.45 12.32
N ALA A 125 15.82 -7.97 12.31
CA ALA A 125 14.89 -8.25 11.22
C ALA A 125 15.44 -7.78 9.86
N GLU A 126 16.07 -6.60 9.81
CA GLU A 126 16.72 -6.10 8.60
C GLU A 126 17.89 -6.98 8.16
N ARG A 127 18.77 -7.39 9.09
CA ARG A 127 19.93 -8.23 8.83
C ARG A 127 19.56 -9.64 8.35
N GLU A 128 18.61 -10.26 9.05
CA GLU A 128 18.16 -11.63 8.80
C GLU A 128 17.14 -11.70 7.65
N ARG A 129 16.65 -10.56 7.16
CA ARG A 129 15.60 -10.46 6.15
C ARG A 129 14.33 -11.24 6.53
N ARG A 130 13.99 -11.19 7.81
CA ARG A 130 12.88 -11.92 8.44
C ARG A 130 12.60 -11.32 9.80
N LEU A 131 11.35 -11.32 10.27
CA LEU A 131 11.07 -10.96 11.64
C LEU A 131 11.66 -11.96 12.62
N SER A 132 12.06 -11.46 13.78
CA SER A 132 12.49 -12.32 14.90
C SER A 132 11.30 -12.99 15.55
N GLN A 133 11.55 -14.16 16.15
CA GLN A 133 10.50 -14.92 16.84
C GLN A 133 9.81 -14.11 17.97
N PRO A 134 10.53 -13.33 18.82
CA PRO A 134 9.86 -12.51 19.83
C PRO A 134 8.84 -11.51 19.28
N VAL A 135 9.08 -10.93 18.10
CA VAL A 135 8.11 -10.03 17.45
C VAL A 135 6.88 -10.80 16.96
N LEU A 136 7.09 -11.97 16.34
CA LEU A 136 5.98 -12.83 15.88
C LEU A 136 5.13 -13.33 17.04
N ASP A 137 5.76 -13.69 18.15
CA ASP A 137 5.06 -14.15 19.36
C ASP A 137 4.25 -13.01 19.97
N ALA A 138 4.82 -11.80 20.09
CA ALA A 138 4.11 -10.63 20.56
C ALA A 138 2.89 -10.29 19.69
N LEU A 139 2.99 -10.39 18.37
CA LEU A 139 1.86 -10.19 17.45
C LEU A 139 0.75 -11.23 17.65
N ARG A 140 1.10 -12.48 17.98
CA ARG A 140 0.12 -13.55 18.29
C ARG A 140 -0.53 -13.34 19.66
N GLU A 141 0.27 -13.09 20.70
CA GLU A 141 -0.19 -12.92 22.08
C GLU A 141 -1.17 -11.75 22.22
N THR A 142 -0.94 -10.66 21.52
CA THR A 142 -1.86 -9.52 21.49
C THR A 142 -3.13 -9.76 20.68
N GLY A 143 -3.20 -10.83 19.88
CA GLY A 143 -4.33 -11.13 19.01
C GLY A 143 -4.46 -10.21 17.79
N LEU A 144 -3.46 -9.38 17.49
CA LEU A 144 -3.50 -8.47 16.35
C LEU A 144 -3.60 -9.21 15.01
N LEU A 145 -3.07 -10.43 14.92
CA LEU A 145 -3.19 -11.27 13.72
C LEU A 145 -4.63 -11.73 13.43
N ARG A 146 -5.56 -11.59 14.39
CA ARG A 146 -6.96 -12.01 14.27
C ARG A 146 -7.89 -10.92 13.79
N MET A 147 -7.40 -9.69 13.57
CA MET A 147 -8.25 -8.52 13.32
C MET A 147 -9.24 -8.71 12.16
N ASN A 148 -8.83 -9.36 11.08
CA ASN A 148 -9.70 -9.58 9.90
C ASN A 148 -10.35 -10.98 9.86
N THR A 149 -10.11 -11.82 10.88
CA THR A 149 -10.70 -13.16 10.97
C THR A 149 -12.11 -13.08 11.55
N PRO A 150 -13.07 -13.90 11.08
CA PRO A 150 -14.44 -13.94 11.62
C PRO A 150 -14.49 -14.32 13.11
N ARG A 151 -15.43 -13.74 13.85
CA ARG A 151 -15.66 -14.09 15.26
C ARG A 151 -16.01 -15.56 15.45
N SER A 152 -16.76 -16.15 14.52
CA SER A 152 -17.09 -17.58 14.52
C SER A 152 -15.89 -18.50 14.37
N LEU A 153 -14.78 -18.01 13.83
CA LEU A 153 -13.49 -18.71 13.71
C LEU A 153 -12.45 -18.24 14.75
N GLY A 154 -12.87 -17.49 15.76
CA GLY A 154 -12.01 -17.00 16.84
C GLY A 154 -11.33 -15.66 16.57
N GLY A 155 -11.76 -14.94 15.54
CA GLY A 155 -11.24 -13.63 15.15
C GLY A 155 -11.95 -12.46 15.81
N LEU A 156 -11.56 -11.24 15.41
CA LEU A 156 -12.03 -9.99 15.99
C LEU A 156 -13.03 -9.24 15.09
N GLU A 157 -13.01 -9.46 13.77
CA GLU A 157 -13.80 -8.70 12.79
C GLU A 157 -13.65 -7.20 12.97
N THR A 158 -12.41 -6.75 13.09
CA THR A 158 -12.08 -5.36 13.39
C THR A 158 -12.43 -4.46 12.21
N ASP A 159 -12.97 -3.29 12.50
CA ASP A 159 -13.23 -2.26 11.49
C ASP A 159 -11.92 -1.77 10.81
N PRO A 160 -12.00 -1.28 9.55
CA PRO A 160 -10.83 -0.93 8.78
C PRO A 160 -10.07 0.29 9.32
N VAL A 161 -10.71 1.19 10.07
CA VAL A 161 -10.05 2.38 10.64
C VAL A 161 -9.22 2.00 11.85
N THR A 162 -9.76 1.18 12.76
CA THR A 162 -9.00 0.61 13.89
C THR A 162 -7.78 -0.16 13.36
N ARG A 163 -7.97 -1.03 12.37
CA ARG A 163 -6.86 -1.74 11.72
C ARG A 163 -5.80 -0.79 11.19
N SER A 164 -6.23 0.28 10.47
CA SER A 164 -5.31 1.29 9.94
C SER A 164 -4.47 1.94 11.04
N LEU A 165 -5.09 2.31 12.15
CA LEU A 165 -4.41 2.95 13.28
C LEU A 165 -3.42 2.02 13.97
N VAL A 166 -3.76 0.73 14.11
CA VAL A 166 -2.89 -0.31 14.66
C VAL A 166 -1.64 -0.50 13.79
N VAL A 167 -1.84 -0.65 12.48
CA VAL A 167 -0.73 -0.88 11.54
C VAL A 167 0.13 0.37 11.39
N GLU A 168 -0.47 1.57 11.38
CA GLU A 168 0.25 2.86 11.41
C GLU A 168 1.13 2.99 12.65
N GLU A 169 0.59 2.62 13.83
CA GLU A 169 1.36 2.67 15.08
C GLU A 169 2.59 1.76 15.02
N LEU A 170 2.45 0.51 14.57
CA LEU A 170 3.60 -0.39 14.38
C LEU A 170 4.59 0.16 13.35
N GLY A 171 4.12 0.77 12.27
CA GLY A 171 4.95 1.38 11.23
C GLY A 171 5.86 2.50 11.74
N ARG A 172 5.49 3.18 12.83
CA ARG A 172 6.36 4.15 13.53
C ARG A 172 7.58 3.49 14.18
N HIS A 173 7.53 2.20 14.44
CA HIS A 173 8.59 1.48 15.11
C HIS A 173 9.40 0.61 14.16
N ASP A 174 8.71 -0.13 13.28
CA ASP A 174 9.33 -0.93 12.23
C ASP A 174 8.38 -1.16 11.06
N SER A 175 8.78 -0.78 9.87
CA SER A 175 8.00 -0.93 8.64
C SER A 175 7.75 -2.39 8.27
N ALA A 176 8.75 -3.27 8.50
CA ALA A 176 8.64 -4.68 8.19
C ALA A 176 7.68 -5.40 9.16
N ALA A 177 7.69 -5.05 10.45
CA ALA A 177 6.75 -5.56 11.43
C ALA A 177 5.31 -5.15 11.09
N ALA A 178 5.10 -3.88 10.73
CA ALA A 178 3.80 -3.37 10.30
C ALA A 178 3.29 -4.10 9.05
N TRP A 179 4.15 -4.32 8.04
CA TRP A 179 3.80 -5.05 6.84
C TRP A 179 3.56 -6.54 7.09
N THR A 180 4.31 -7.14 8.03
CA THR A 180 4.14 -8.54 8.43
C THR A 180 2.83 -8.76 9.17
N LEU A 181 2.32 -7.76 9.88
CA LEU A 181 0.96 -7.77 10.43
C LEU A 181 -0.07 -7.56 9.33
N GLU A 182 0.12 -6.54 8.51
CA GLU A 182 -0.84 -6.08 7.51
C GLU A 182 -1.15 -7.14 6.45
N ASN A 183 -0.13 -7.72 5.86
CA ASN A 183 -0.26 -8.62 4.73
C ASN A 183 -1.13 -9.86 5.03
N PRO A 184 -0.93 -10.62 6.14
CA PRO A 184 -1.81 -11.72 6.51
C PRO A 184 -3.27 -11.31 6.73
N LEU A 185 -3.51 -10.10 7.24
CA LEU A 185 -4.87 -9.61 7.48
C LEU A 185 -5.66 -9.42 6.18
N ASP A 186 -5.02 -8.91 5.12
CA ASP A 186 -5.65 -8.84 3.81
C ASP A 186 -6.00 -10.22 3.28
N TRP A 187 -5.12 -11.19 3.42
CA TRP A 187 -5.38 -12.55 2.91
C TRP A 187 -6.38 -13.32 3.78
N ALA A 188 -6.48 -13.01 5.07
CA ALA A 188 -7.55 -13.48 5.94
C ALA A 188 -8.92 -12.90 5.50
N PHE A 189 -8.97 -11.61 5.11
CA PHE A 189 -10.17 -11.01 4.54
C PHE A 189 -10.62 -11.73 3.26
N PHE A 190 -9.70 -12.07 2.35
CA PHE A 190 -10.04 -12.78 1.11
C PHE A 190 -10.63 -14.18 1.35
N CYS A 191 -10.42 -14.78 2.51
CA CYS A 191 -11.04 -16.07 2.86
C CYS A 191 -12.57 -16.01 2.89
N CYS A 192 -13.19 -14.80 2.96
CA CYS A 192 -14.65 -14.64 2.89
C CYS A 192 -15.26 -15.16 1.58
N ARG A 193 -14.43 -15.37 0.55
CA ARG A 193 -14.83 -15.89 -0.76
C ARG A 193 -14.69 -17.42 -0.88
N LEU A 194 -14.12 -18.08 0.12
CA LEU A 194 -14.00 -19.53 0.14
C LEU A 194 -15.34 -20.17 0.53
N PRO A 195 -15.60 -21.39 0.06
CA PRO A 195 -16.56 -22.29 0.72
C PRO A 195 -16.20 -22.47 2.21
N ASP A 196 -17.21 -22.64 3.07
CA ASP A 196 -17.02 -22.81 4.52
C ASP A 196 -16.03 -23.93 4.86
N GLU A 197 -16.08 -25.05 4.14
CA GLU A 197 -15.13 -26.18 4.32
C GLU A 197 -13.67 -25.74 4.17
N GLY A 198 -13.39 -24.83 3.23
CA GLY A 198 -12.05 -24.31 3.00
C GLY A 198 -11.61 -23.36 4.11
N ALA A 199 -12.50 -22.51 4.58
CA ALA A 199 -12.24 -21.65 5.72
C ALA A 199 -12.00 -22.45 7.00
N ASP A 200 -12.86 -23.44 7.30
CA ASP A 200 -12.73 -24.35 8.43
C ASP A 200 -11.38 -25.10 8.42
N GLU A 201 -10.93 -25.52 7.23
CA GLU A 201 -9.64 -26.20 7.11
C GLU A 201 -8.47 -25.25 7.42
N ILE A 202 -8.51 -24.03 6.88
CA ILE A 202 -7.45 -23.01 7.06
C ILE A 202 -7.35 -22.63 8.55
N TYR A 203 -8.47 -22.38 9.20
CA TYR A 203 -8.52 -21.92 10.60
C TYR A 203 -8.59 -23.05 11.64
N ARG A 204 -8.48 -24.31 11.23
CA ARG A 204 -8.53 -25.46 12.15
C ARG A 204 -7.51 -25.40 13.28
N GLY A 205 -6.36 -24.79 13.05
CA GLY A 205 -5.28 -24.61 14.04
C GLY A 205 -5.44 -23.41 14.97
N GLY A 206 -6.49 -22.59 14.78
CA GLY A 206 -6.71 -21.34 15.50
C GLY A 206 -6.79 -20.13 14.58
N ALA A 207 -7.04 -18.95 15.17
CA ALA A 207 -7.24 -17.70 14.42
C ALA A 207 -5.95 -16.92 14.17
N ASP A 208 -4.84 -17.24 14.84
CA ASP A 208 -3.55 -16.53 14.75
C ASP A 208 -2.65 -17.09 13.62
N ILE A 209 -3.25 -17.39 12.49
CA ILE A 209 -2.54 -17.92 11.32
C ILE A 209 -1.91 -16.80 10.49
N LEU A 210 -0.73 -17.10 9.94
CA LEU A 210 -0.07 -16.26 8.96
C LEU A 210 -0.33 -16.80 7.55
N ILE A 211 -1.07 -16.03 6.76
CA ILE A 211 -1.29 -16.33 5.33
C ILE A 211 -0.38 -15.42 4.53
N ALA A 212 0.61 -15.98 3.84
CA ALA A 212 1.46 -15.25 2.91
C ALA A 212 0.95 -15.42 1.47
N ALA A 213 0.91 -14.35 0.71
CA ALA A 213 0.38 -14.47 -0.64
C ALA A 213 0.93 -13.44 -1.62
N GLN A 214 0.61 -13.64 -2.89
CA GLN A 214 0.83 -12.68 -3.96
C GLN A 214 -0.39 -12.58 -4.88
N PHE A 215 -0.59 -11.41 -5.46
CA PHE A 215 -1.72 -11.10 -6.35
C PHE A 215 -1.28 -10.77 -7.79
N GLY A 216 0.01 -10.69 -8.08
CA GLY A 216 0.51 -10.15 -9.34
C GLY A 216 0.58 -11.18 -10.46
N ARG A 217 1.54 -12.10 -10.38
CA ARG A 217 1.82 -13.08 -11.43
C ARG A 217 1.12 -14.42 -11.14
N PRO A 218 0.07 -14.79 -11.88
CA PRO A 218 -0.65 -16.03 -11.61
C PRO A 218 0.23 -17.27 -11.88
N LEU A 219 0.08 -18.29 -11.04
CA LEU A 219 0.56 -19.63 -11.30
C LEU A 219 -0.29 -20.29 -12.38
N GLN A 220 0.16 -21.43 -12.92
CA GLN A 220 -0.62 -22.25 -13.83
C GLN A 220 -1.39 -23.31 -13.05
N ALA A 221 -2.63 -23.55 -13.44
CA ALA A 221 -3.46 -24.60 -12.88
C ALA A 221 -4.07 -25.47 -13.98
N THR A 222 -4.14 -26.78 -13.74
CA THR A 222 -4.87 -27.73 -14.57
C THR A 222 -5.95 -28.39 -13.74
N SER A 223 -7.13 -28.58 -14.32
CA SER A 223 -8.24 -29.27 -13.67
C SER A 223 -7.86 -30.69 -13.28
N ALA A 224 -8.26 -31.09 -12.08
CA ALA A 224 -8.06 -32.42 -11.53
C ALA A 224 -9.34 -32.86 -10.82
N ASN A 225 -9.51 -34.17 -10.57
CA ASN A 225 -10.70 -34.66 -9.90
C ASN A 225 -10.91 -33.98 -8.54
N GLY A 226 -11.98 -33.19 -8.41
CA GLY A 226 -12.34 -32.48 -7.18
C GLY A 226 -11.51 -31.21 -6.88
N GLY A 227 -10.61 -30.77 -7.79
CA GLY A 227 -9.75 -29.62 -7.56
C GLY A 227 -8.85 -29.27 -8.73
N TYR A 228 -7.66 -28.77 -8.41
CA TYR A 228 -6.68 -28.31 -9.38
C TYR A 228 -5.28 -28.78 -9.02
N ARG A 229 -4.42 -28.98 -10.03
CA ARG A 229 -2.97 -29.11 -9.84
C ARG A 229 -2.31 -27.83 -10.25
N ILE A 230 -1.57 -27.20 -9.30
CA ILE A 230 -0.93 -25.92 -9.53
C ILE A 230 0.59 -26.08 -9.67
N SER A 231 1.17 -25.27 -10.56
CA SER A 231 2.63 -25.21 -10.78
C SER A 231 3.05 -23.80 -11.16
N GLY A 232 4.28 -23.43 -10.80
CA GLY A 232 4.88 -22.17 -11.20
C GLY A 232 5.67 -21.52 -10.08
N ARG A 233 6.07 -20.27 -10.35
CA ARG A 233 6.83 -19.43 -9.43
C ARG A 233 6.10 -18.10 -9.23
N ALA A 234 5.88 -17.73 -7.99
CA ALA A 234 5.25 -16.48 -7.55
C ALA A 234 6.28 -15.60 -6.85
N PRO A 235 6.51 -14.35 -7.31
CA PRO A 235 7.43 -13.42 -6.69
C PRO A 235 6.77 -12.62 -5.57
N PHE A 236 7.60 -11.98 -4.73
CA PHE A 236 7.18 -10.99 -3.73
C PHE A 236 6.20 -11.53 -2.68
N VAL A 237 6.39 -12.75 -2.21
CA VAL A 237 5.55 -13.38 -1.18
C VAL A 237 6.07 -12.99 0.20
N SER A 238 5.52 -11.92 0.76
CA SER A 238 5.90 -11.43 2.08
C SER A 238 5.62 -12.46 3.16
N ASN A 239 6.45 -12.50 4.21
CA ASN A 239 6.34 -13.42 5.35
C ASN A 239 6.45 -14.91 5.01
N CYS A 240 6.99 -15.26 3.85
CA CYS A 240 6.99 -16.63 3.35
C CYS A 240 7.68 -17.64 4.28
N TYR A 241 8.64 -17.19 5.11
CA TYR A 241 9.33 -18.08 6.08
C TYR A 241 8.46 -18.44 7.27
N ASP A 242 7.51 -17.59 7.65
CA ASP A 242 6.71 -17.70 8.87
C ASP A 242 5.25 -18.04 8.60
N ALA A 243 4.88 -18.13 7.30
CA ALA A 243 3.53 -18.46 6.88
C ALA A 243 3.12 -19.87 7.26
N ASP A 244 1.88 -20.04 7.70
CA ASP A 244 1.21 -21.33 7.86
C ASP A 244 0.58 -21.79 6.53
N TRP A 245 0.04 -20.84 5.80
CA TRP A 245 -0.61 -21.00 4.51
C TRP A 245 -0.09 -20.03 3.47
N PHE A 246 -0.12 -20.49 2.22
CA PHE A 246 0.11 -19.62 1.06
C PHE A 246 -1.17 -19.43 0.27
N SER A 247 -1.30 -18.26 -0.36
CA SER A 247 -2.32 -17.98 -1.35
C SER A 247 -1.70 -17.39 -2.61
N SER A 248 -2.28 -17.71 -3.76
CA SER A 248 -1.84 -17.17 -5.06
C SER A 248 -2.98 -17.15 -6.04
N THR A 249 -2.93 -16.21 -6.97
CA THR A 249 -3.75 -16.30 -8.18
C THR A 249 -3.23 -17.42 -9.08
N VAL A 250 -4.15 -18.11 -9.75
CA VAL A 250 -3.84 -19.10 -10.77
C VAL A 250 -4.66 -18.83 -12.03
N LEU A 251 -4.11 -19.18 -13.19
CA LEU A 251 -4.86 -19.29 -14.44
C LEU A 251 -5.16 -20.77 -14.68
N VAL A 252 -6.44 -21.09 -14.74
CA VAL A 252 -6.89 -22.46 -15.05
C VAL A 252 -6.88 -22.62 -16.56
N ASP A 253 -5.97 -23.46 -17.05
CA ASP A 253 -5.90 -23.83 -18.46
C ASP A 253 -6.88 -24.99 -18.69
N GLU A 254 -8.12 -24.67 -19.01
CA GLU A 254 -9.09 -25.63 -19.52
C GLU A 254 -8.89 -25.72 -21.05
N ASP A 255 -9.13 -26.90 -21.60
CA ASP A 255 -8.87 -27.25 -22.99
C ASP A 255 -9.26 -26.11 -23.97
N ARG A 256 -8.25 -25.45 -24.55
CA ARG A 256 -8.39 -24.26 -25.42
C ARG A 256 -9.18 -24.53 -26.71
N SER A 257 -9.64 -25.78 -26.91
CA SER A 257 -10.45 -26.15 -28.05
C SER A 257 -11.81 -25.43 -28.14
N ALA A 258 -12.26 -24.81 -27.02
CA ALA A 258 -13.55 -24.14 -26.92
C ALA A 258 -13.51 -22.60 -27.11
N GLY A 259 -12.33 -21.98 -27.27
CA GLY A 259 -12.21 -20.50 -27.39
C GLY A 259 -12.63 -19.74 -26.13
N THR A 260 -12.67 -20.41 -24.98
CA THR A 260 -12.97 -19.77 -23.67
C THR A 260 -11.72 -19.10 -23.10
N GLU A 261 -11.90 -17.92 -22.54
CA GLU A 261 -10.83 -17.22 -21.79
C GLU A 261 -10.46 -18.03 -20.54
N PRO A 262 -9.15 -18.09 -20.16
CA PRO A 262 -8.73 -18.80 -18.97
C PRO A 262 -9.38 -18.22 -17.71
N GLU A 263 -9.92 -19.08 -16.86
CA GLU A 263 -10.50 -18.67 -15.57
C GLU A 263 -9.38 -18.29 -14.60
N MET A 264 -9.47 -17.10 -14.01
CA MET A 264 -8.59 -16.69 -12.92
C MET A 264 -9.22 -17.08 -11.58
N ARG A 265 -8.47 -17.81 -10.77
CA ARG A 265 -8.89 -18.22 -9.43
C ARG A 265 -7.85 -17.81 -8.38
N MET A 266 -8.30 -17.67 -7.14
CA MET A 266 -7.45 -17.67 -5.96
C MET A 266 -7.41 -19.08 -5.39
N VAL A 267 -6.23 -19.52 -4.94
CA VAL A 267 -6.01 -20.83 -4.33
C VAL A 267 -5.27 -20.69 -3.00
N TYR A 268 -5.58 -21.58 -2.04
CA TYR A 268 -4.88 -21.67 -0.76
C TYR A 268 -4.24 -23.06 -0.60
N PHE A 269 -2.98 -23.08 -0.20
CA PHE A 269 -2.22 -24.31 0.00
C PHE A 269 -1.28 -24.20 1.20
N PRO A 270 -1.01 -25.29 1.94
CA PRO A 270 -0.19 -25.25 3.14
C PRO A 270 1.29 -25.03 2.80
N ARG A 271 2.01 -24.43 3.75
CA ARG A 271 3.44 -24.12 3.62
C ARG A 271 4.30 -25.33 3.20
N ARG A 272 3.99 -26.53 3.72
CA ARG A 272 4.75 -27.75 3.42
C ARG A 272 4.79 -28.12 1.92
N ASP A 273 3.85 -27.61 1.13
CA ASP A 273 3.71 -27.92 -0.30
C ASP A 273 4.45 -26.90 -1.19
N CYS A 274 5.23 -26.01 -0.58
CA CYS A 274 5.86 -24.88 -1.25
C CYS A 274 7.36 -24.82 -0.97
N GLN A 275 8.15 -24.50 -2.00
CA GLN A 275 9.57 -24.18 -1.89
C GLN A 275 9.75 -22.66 -1.88
N ILE A 276 10.49 -22.14 -0.90
CA ILE A 276 10.92 -20.74 -0.85
C ILE A 276 12.23 -20.62 -1.61
N ILE A 277 12.34 -19.59 -2.46
CA ILE A 277 13.52 -19.25 -3.23
C ILE A 277 14.06 -17.92 -2.71
N ASP A 278 15.25 -17.91 -2.11
CA ASP A 278 15.86 -16.71 -1.54
C ASP A 278 16.18 -15.69 -2.64
N THR A 279 15.34 -14.67 -2.75
CA THR A 279 15.43 -13.60 -3.75
C THR A 279 15.31 -12.21 -3.17
N TRP A 280 14.94 -12.09 -1.88
CA TRP A 280 14.63 -10.80 -1.25
C TRP A 280 15.92 -10.10 -0.75
N ASP A 281 16.81 -9.73 -1.68
CA ASP A 281 17.97 -8.89 -1.40
C ASP A 281 17.75 -7.48 -1.97
N VAL A 282 17.18 -6.61 -1.15
CA VAL A 282 16.62 -5.31 -1.53
C VAL A 282 17.12 -4.20 -0.61
N MET A 283 16.89 -2.94 -1.03
CA MET A 283 17.38 -1.78 -0.28
C MET A 283 16.57 -1.49 1.01
N GLY A 284 15.28 -1.70 1.01
CA GLY A 284 14.38 -1.43 2.14
C GLY A 284 13.35 -2.52 2.32
N MET A 285 12.56 -2.47 3.41
CA MET A 285 11.58 -3.51 3.74
C MET A 285 12.21 -4.91 3.87
N ARG A 286 13.48 -4.99 4.21
CA ARG A 286 14.24 -6.25 4.20
C ARG A 286 13.63 -7.29 5.14
N GLY A 287 13.19 -6.87 6.33
CA GLY A 287 12.59 -7.74 7.35
C GLY A 287 11.28 -8.42 6.96
N THR A 288 10.66 -8.04 5.83
CA THR A 288 9.43 -8.70 5.35
C THR A 288 9.67 -10.06 4.73
N GLY A 289 10.92 -10.39 4.36
CA GLY A 289 11.25 -11.66 3.72
C GLY A 289 10.40 -11.99 2.49
N SER A 290 10.14 -10.97 1.64
CA SER A 290 9.24 -11.08 0.47
C SER A 290 9.88 -11.87 -0.67
N ASN A 291 10.31 -13.09 -0.37
CA ASN A 291 10.97 -13.98 -1.32
C ASN A 291 10.00 -14.53 -2.37
N ASP A 292 10.56 -15.16 -3.38
CA ASP A 292 9.78 -15.92 -4.34
C ASP A 292 9.43 -17.30 -3.74
N ILE A 293 8.31 -17.83 -4.18
CA ILE A 293 7.91 -19.22 -3.89
C ILE A 293 7.72 -20.01 -5.18
N SER A 294 7.90 -21.31 -5.11
CA SER A 294 7.57 -22.22 -6.21
C SER A 294 6.81 -23.44 -5.75
N VAL A 295 5.91 -23.90 -6.60
CA VAL A 295 5.13 -25.11 -6.45
C VAL A 295 5.19 -25.95 -7.71
N THR A 296 5.13 -27.28 -7.60
CA THR A 296 5.18 -28.18 -8.74
C THR A 296 4.14 -29.29 -8.56
N GLY A 297 3.08 -29.25 -9.34
CA GLY A 297 2.01 -30.27 -9.34
C GLY A 297 1.23 -30.38 -8.02
N VAL A 298 1.23 -29.35 -7.20
CA VAL A 298 0.52 -29.34 -5.90
C VAL A 298 -0.98 -29.42 -6.14
N TYR A 299 -1.64 -30.39 -5.48
CA TYR A 299 -3.08 -30.53 -5.54
C TYR A 299 -3.77 -29.59 -4.56
N VAL A 300 -4.75 -28.82 -5.07
CA VAL A 300 -5.60 -27.93 -4.27
C VAL A 300 -7.06 -28.31 -4.51
N PRO A 301 -7.81 -28.73 -3.48
CA PRO A 301 -9.23 -29.07 -3.63
C PRO A 301 -10.06 -27.81 -3.92
N LYS A 302 -11.21 -27.96 -4.58
CA LYS A 302 -12.12 -26.84 -4.92
C LYS A 302 -12.54 -26.04 -3.68
N SER A 303 -12.69 -26.67 -2.52
CA SER A 303 -13.02 -25.99 -1.26
C SER A 303 -11.99 -24.93 -0.83
N ARG A 304 -10.74 -25.06 -1.27
CA ARG A 304 -9.67 -24.08 -0.98
C ARG A 304 -9.39 -23.14 -2.16
N THR A 305 -10.40 -22.92 -3.00
CA THR A 305 -10.31 -22.01 -4.14
C THR A 305 -11.60 -21.23 -4.36
N PHE A 306 -11.49 -20.06 -4.99
CA PHE A 306 -12.63 -19.30 -5.48
C PHE A 306 -12.29 -18.59 -6.80
N PRO A 307 -13.27 -18.36 -7.69
CA PRO A 307 -13.06 -17.58 -8.91
C PRO A 307 -12.90 -16.10 -8.57
N MET A 308 -12.01 -15.41 -9.29
CA MET A 308 -11.83 -13.97 -9.13
C MET A 308 -12.93 -13.23 -9.92
N LEU A 309 -14.08 -13.06 -9.28
CA LEU A 309 -15.24 -12.35 -9.81
C LEU A 309 -15.57 -11.17 -8.89
N PRO A 310 -16.09 -10.03 -9.42
CA PRO A 310 -16.53 -8.91 -8.60
C PRO A 310 -17.65 -9.31 -7.63
N ASP A 311 -18.65 -10.02 -8.13
CA ASP A 311 -19.81 -10.47 -7.34
C ASP A 311 -19.54 -11.86 -6.76
N PHE A 312 -19.83 -12.01 -5.46
CA PHE A 312 -19.72 -13.27 -4.73
C PHE A 312 -20.64 -13.29 -3.51
N GLU A 313 -20.99 -14.47 -3.04
CA GLU A 313 -21.68 -14.66 -1.78
C GLU A 313 -20.68 -15.09 -0.71
N PRO A 314 -20.54 -14.31 0.40
CA PRO A 314 -19.66 -14.70 1.49
C PRO A 314 -20.10 -16.00 2.15
N GLY A 315 -19.13 -16.81 2.59
CA GLY A 315 -19.37 -18.03 3.39
C GLY A 315 -20.15 -17.73 4.68
N SER A 316 -20.65 -18.77 5.36
CA SER A 316 -21.51 -18.61 6.54
C SER A 316 -20.81 -17.94 7.72
N HIS A 317 -19.49 -18.08 7.83
CA HIS A 317 -18.67 -17.40 8.83
C HIS A 317 -18.55 -15.90 8.63
N TYR A 318 -18.74 -15.41 7.41
CA TYR A 318 -18.40 -14.06 6.97
C TYR A 318 -19.66 -13.18 6.80
N ARG A 319 -20.50 -13.13 7.84
CA ARG A 319 -21.77 -12.36 7.83
C ARG A 319 -21.65 -10.96 8.43
N GLY A 320 -20.51 -10.65 9.09
CA GLY A 320 -20.27 -9.36 9.69
C GLY A 320 -20.09 -8.23 8.65
N PRO A 321 -20.22 -6.97 9.10
CA PRO A 321 -20.11 -5.81 8.21
C PRO A 321 -18.72 -5.68 7.56
N LEU A 322 -17.66 -6.20 8.18
CA LEU A 322 -16.31 -6.18 7.62
C LEU A 322 -16.28 -6.77 6.20
N TYR A 323 -16.99 -7.88 5.97
CA TYR A 323 -16.95 -8.62 4.71
C TYR A 323 -17.85 -8.03 3.61
N ARG A 324 -18.49 -6.88 3.88
CA ARG A 324 -19.19 -6.05 2.89
C ARG A 324 -18.28 -4.99 2.27
N LEU A 325 -17.07 -4.80 2.82
CA LEU A 325 -16.08 -3.93 2.20
C LEU A 325 -15.70 -4.44 0.81
N PRO A 326 -15.55 -3.54 -0.17
CA PRO A 326 -14.91 -3.91 -1.43
C PRO A 326 -13.43 -4.26 -1.19
N ILE A 327 -12.82 -5.03 -2.10
CA ILE A 327 -11.39 -5.40 -2.01
C ILE A 327 -10.50 -4.15 -1.87
N VAL A 328 -10.79 -3.10 -2.65
CA VAL A 328 -10.04 -1.83 -2.54
C VAL A 328 -10.22 -1.17 -1.16
N GLY A 329 -11.35 -1.39 -0.48
CA GLY A 329 -11.59 -0.90 0.88
C GLY A 329 -10.78 -1.67 1.91
N ALA A 330 -10.71 -3.00 1.80
CA ALA A 330 -9.85 -3.80 2.65
C ALA A 330 -8.37 -3.41 2.46
N ALA A 331 -7.89 -3.32 1.21
CA ALA A 331 -6.54 -2.90 0.88
C ALA A 331 -6.23 -1.48 1.39
N ALA A 332 -7.19 -0.54 1.30
CA ALA A 332 -7.02 0.83 1.77
C ALA A 332 -6.87 0.90 3.30
N GLY A 333 -7.51 -0.01 4.03
CA GLY A 333 -7.39 -0.11 5.49
C GLY A 333 -6.01 -0.56 5.99
N GLY A 334 -5.18 -1.11 5.11
CA GLY A 334 -3.90 -1.69 5.50
C GLY A 334 -2.69 -1.20 4.71
N ILE A 335 -2.64 -1.43 3.42
CA ILE A 335 -1.45 -1.24 2.56
C ILE A 335 -0.76 0.13 2.70
N PRO A 336 -1.45 1.30 2.77
CA PRO A 336 -0.79 2.59 2.91
C PRO A 336 -0.26 2.86 4.32
N THR A 337 -0.78 2.19 5.34
CA THR A 337 -0.62 2.58 6.74
C THR A 337 0.78 2.34 7.31
N PRO A 338 1.55 1.30 6.95
CA PRO A 338 2.96 1.20 7.32
C PRO A 338 3.77 2.41 6.86
N MET A 339 3.50 2.94 5.64
CA MET A 339 4.19 4.12 5.12
C MET A 339 3.86 5.40 5.91
N LEU A 340 2.60 5.56 6.33
CA LEU A 340 2.19 6.68 7.19
C LEU A 340 2.93 6.64 8.53
N GLY A 341 3.05 5.46 9.14
CA GLY A 341 3.82 5.26 10.36
C GLY A 341 5.30 5.61 10.19
N VAL A 342 5.94 5.12 9.11
CA VAL A 342 7.34 5.45 8.78
C VAL A 342 7.53 6.95 8.56
N ALA A 343 6.60 7.61 7.85
CA ALA A 343 6.67 9.04 7.60
C ALA A 343 6.51 9.84 8.89
N ARG A 344 5.61 9.45 9.79
CA ARG A 344 5.47 10.06 11.12
C ARG A 344 6.76 9.94 11.91
N ARG A 345 7.37 8.74 11.95
CA ARG A 345 8.68 8.54 12.58
C ARG A 345 9.74 9.46 11.98
N ALA A 346 9.83 9.57 10.67
CA ALA A 346 10.82 10.42 10.01
C ALA A 346 10.68 11.91 10.41
N LEU A 347 9.44 12.40 10.54
CA LEU A 347 9.19 13.78 11.00
C LEU A 347 9.52 13.97 12.47
N ASP A 348 9.24 12.99 13.32
CA ASP A 348 9.63 13.01 14.74
C ASP A 348 11.16 13.04 14.90
N GLU A 349 11.86 12.16 14.19
CA GLU A 349 13.35 12.05 14.21
C GLU A 349 14.03 13.33 13.69
N VAL A 350 13.55 13.90 12.59
CA VAL A 350 14.15 15.15 12.08
C VAL A 350 13.85 16.35 12.98
N THR A 351 12.70 16.37 13.65
CA THR A 351 12.34 17.40 14.60
C THR A 351 13.28 17.37 15.81
N GLU A 352 13.56 16.19 16.34
CA GLU A 352 14.49 16.02 17.45
C GLU A 352 15.94 16.35 17.02
N LEU A 353 16.35 15.88 15.84
CA LEU A 353 17.64 16.24 15.26
C LEU A 353 17.80 17.76 15.14
N ALA A 354 16.77 18.47 14.69
CA ALA A 354 16.84 19.92 14.49
C ALA A 354 17.02 20.71 15.79
N ARG A 355 16.60 20.15 16.93
CA ARG A 355 16.77 20.77 18.25
C ARG A 355 18.22 20.76 18.75
N THR A 356 19.03 19.81 18.27
CA THR A 356 20.38 19.56 18.80
C THR A 356 21.49 19.80 17.78
N LYS A 357 21.19 19.68 16.48
CA LYS A 357 22.17 19.79 15.41
C LYS A 357 22.53 21.23 15.07
N THR A 358 23.84 21.55 15.09
CA THR A 358 24.39 22.73 14.44
C THR A 358 24.91 22.34 13.04
N PRO A 359 24.37 22.87 11.94
CA PRO A 359 24.83 22.58 10.61
C PRO A 359 26.24 23.13 10.34
N VAL A 360 27.00 22.47 9.44
CA VAL A 360 28.32 22.94 9.02
C VAL A 360 28.24 24.40 8.51
N ALA A 361 29.23 25.19 8.82
CA ALA A 361 29.30 26.65 8.53
C ALA A 361 28.11 27.46 9.06
N SER A 362 27.57 27.08 10.20
CA SER A 362 26.50 27.79 10.93
C SER A 362 26.86 27.94 12.39
N SER A 363 26.50 29.09 13.01
CA SER A 363 26.61 29.31 14.45
C SER A 363 25.34 28.98 15.23
N GLY A 364 24.20 28.80 14.52
CA GLY A 364 22.89 28.48 15.10
C GLY A 364 22.44 27.06 14.87
N LEU A 365 21.44 26.63 15.62
CA LEU A 365 20.84 25.31 15.50
C LEU A 365 20.03 25.18 14.20
N LEU A 366 19.88 23.95 13.74
CA LEU A 366 19.10 23.64 12.53
C LEU A 366 17.63 24.12 12.68
N ARG A 367 17.03 24.02 13.87
CA ARG A 367 15.68 24.51 14.18
C ARG A 367 15.49 26.01 13.95
N GLU A 368 16.58 26.82 13.96
CA GLU A 368 16.55 28.26 13.77
C GLU A 368 16.59 28.68 12.31
N ARG A 369 16.82 27.73 11.40
CA ARG A 369 16.85 28.00 9.96
C ARG A 369 15.44 28.08 9.40
N ALA A 370 15.10 29.21 8.76
CA ALA A 370 13.80 29.43 8.10
C ALA A 370 13.47 28.34 7.07
N SER A 371 14.48 27.84 6.34
CA SER A 371 14.29 26.74 5.36
C SER A 371 13.86 25.41 6.04
N ALA A 372 14.44 25.07 7.19
CA ALA A 372 14.05 23.87 7.92
C ALA A 372 12.63 24.00 8.49
N GLN A 373 12.29 25.17 9.04
CA GLN A 373 10.94 25.46 9.55
C GLN A 373 9.89 25.37 8.43
N LEU A 374 10.17 25.97 7.27
CA LEU A 374 9.27 25.92 6.10
C LEU A 374 9.07 24.49 5.61
N GLN A 375 10.15 23.73 5.46
CA GLN A 375 10.08 22.34 4.95
C GLN A 375 9.36 21.42 5.95
N LEU A 376 9.58 21.58 7.25
CA LEU A 376 8.87 20.80 8.27
C LEU A 376 7.37 21.10 8.25
N GLY A 377 6.97 22.38 8.15
CA GLY A 377 5.56 22.75 8.04
C GLY A 377 4.90 22.16 6.78
N ARG A 378 5.62 22.15 5.65
CA ARG A 378 5.14 21.52 4.40
C ARG A 378 4.99 19.99 4.55
N ALA A 379 5.98 19.33 5.14
CA ALA A 379 5.96 17.88 5.34
C ALA A 379 4.80 17.45 6.26
N GLU A 380 4.56 18.21 7.35
CA GLU A 380 3.41 17.98 8.24
C GLU A 380 2.08 18.15 7.51
N ALA A 381 1.93 19.20 6.70
CA ALA A 381 0.69 19.43 5.94
C ALA A 381 0.43 18.31 4.92
N ILE A 382 1.46 17.87 4.20
CA ILE A 382 1.37 16.79 3.21
C ILE A 382 1.00 15.47 3.91
N LEU A 383 1.69 15.08 4.96
CA LEU A 383 1.41 13.82 5.66
C LEU A 383 0.00 13.80 6.25
N ARG A 384 -0.38 14.89 6.93
CA ARG A 384 -1.72 15.00 7.55
C ARG A 384 -2.83 14.98 6.51
N SER A 385 -2.67 15.65 5.36
CA SER A 385 -3.70 15.64 4.32
C SER A 385 -3.91 14.24 3.74
N GLY A 386 -2.84 13.51 3.43
CA GLY A 386 -2.94 12.14 2.93
C GLY A 386 -3.57 11.19 3.95
N ARG A 387 -3.16 11.31 5.21
CA ARG A 387 -3.72 10.51 6.31
C ARG A 387 -5.20 10.80 6.54
N SER A 388 -5.60 12.08 6.60
CA SER A 388 -7.01 12.45 6.82
C SER A 388 -7.88 11.97 5.66
N LEU A 389 -7.47 12.17 4.41
CA LEU A 389 -8.23 11.68 3.26
C LEU A 389 -8.45 10.16 3.35
N LEU A 390 -7.42 9.40 3.72
CA LEU A 390 -7.54 7.94 3.88
C LEU A 390 -8.54 7.56 4.97
N LEU A 391 -8.39 8.11 6.17
CA LEU A 391 -9.22 7.75 7.32
C LEU A 391 -10.67 8.21 7.14
N ASP A 392 -10.90 9.39 6.58
CA ASP A 392 -12.24 9.91 6.29
C ASP A 392 -12.96 9.03 5.26
N THR A 393 -12.25 8.65 4.17
CA THR A 393 -12.81 7.77 3.13
C THR A 393 -13.10 6.36 3.67
N LEU A 394 -12.21 5.82 4.50
CA LEU A 394 -12.44 4.52 5.17
C LEU A 394 -13.61 4.56 6.15
N SER A 395 -13.73 5.64 6.92
CA SER A 395 -14.85 5.82 7.87
C SER A 395 -16.20 5.88 7.15
N GLU A 396 -16.25 6.54 5.99
CA GLU A 396 -17.44 6.57 5.15
C GLU A 396 -17.77 5.19 4.58
N ALA A 397 -16.75 4.48 4.06
CA ALA A 397 -16.93 3.12 3.55
C ALA A 397 -17.39 2.16 4.65
N TRP A 398 -16.85 2.28 5.86
CA TRP A 398 -17.25 1.47 7.00
C TRP A 398 -18.70 1.73 7.42
N ARG A 399 -19.13 3.01 7.48
CA ARG A 399 -20.53 3.37 7.79
C ARG A 399 -21.51 2.71 6.83
N ARG A 400 -21.20 2.74 5.52
CA ARG A 400 -22.01 2.03 4.52
C ARG A 400 -22.09 0.53 4.77
N CYS A 401 -20.97 -0.09 5.18
CA CYS A 401 -20.97 -1.52 5.55
C CYS A 401 -21.88 -1.80 6.75
N LEU A 402 -21.90 -0.92 7.77
CA LEU A 402 -22.79 -1.03 8.92
C LEU A 402 -24.25 -0.92 8.51
N ASP A 403 -24.57 0.00 7.61
CA ASP A 403 -25.92 0.23 7.08
C ASP A 403 -26.38 -0.85 6.07
N GLY A 404 -25.46 -1.75 5.66
CA GLY A 404 -25.74 -2.80 4.69
C GLY A 404 -25.83 -2.30 3.25
N GLU A 405 -25.27 -1.13 2.97
CA GLU A 405 -25.28 -0.52 1.65
C GLU A 405 -24.12 -1.00 0.79
N ALA A 406 -24.36 -1.22 -0.51
CA ALA A 406 -23.33 -1.53 -1.47
C ALA A 406 -22.50 -0.29 -1.85
N HIS A 407 -21.26 -0.50 -2.27
CA HIS A 407 -20.38 0.56 -2.73
C HIS A 407 -20.51 0.73 -4.25
N SER A 408 -20.74 1.96 -4.70
CA SER A 408 -20.69 2.30 -6.12
C SER A 408 -19.25 2.26 -6.66
N LEU A 409 -19.09 2.24 -7.99
CA LEU A 409 -17.77 2.30 -8.62
C LEU A 409 -17.01 3.57 -8.25
N GLU A 410 -17.71 4.71 -8.15
CA GLU A 410 -17.14 5.99 -7.72
C GLU A 410 -16.59 5.91 -6.30
N GLN A 411 -17.32 5.31 -5.36
CA GLN A 411 -16.88 5.16 -3.98
C GLN A 411 -15.68 4.21 -3.85
N LYS A 412 -15.65 3.15 -4.66
CA LYS A 412 -14.47 2.29 -4.78
C LYS A 412 -13.26 3.04 -5.36
N ALA A 413 -13.50 3.94 -6.31
CA ALA A 413 -12.45 4.79 -6.88
C ALA A 413 -11.95 5.84 -5.86
N ASP A 414 -12.82 6.37 -4.98
CA ASP A 414 -12.42 7.26 -3.89
C ASP A 414 -11.47 6.55 -2.91
N LEU A 415 -11.73 5.29 -2.56
CA LEU A 415 -10.84 4.46 -1.73
C LEU A 415 -9.47 4.27 -2.41
N LEU A 416 -9.45 3.99 -3.71
CA LEU A 416 -8.22 3.84 -4.48
C LEU A 416 -7.41 5.14 -4.53
N LEU A 417 -8.10 6.28 -4.73
CA LEU A 417 -7.49 7.62 -4.71
C LEU A 417 -6.86 7.91 -3.34
N ALA A 418 -7.61 7.70 -2.27
CA ALA A 418 -7.17 7.96 -0.90
C ALA A 418 -5.94 7.14 -0.54
N MET A 419 -5.90 5.86 -0.92
CA MET A 419 -4.77 4.97 -0.73
C MET A 419 -3.52 5.47 -1.49
N ALA A 420 -3.64 5.76 -2.78
CA ALA A 420 -2.53 6.25 -3.59
C ALA A 420 -1.99 7.59 -3.07
N HIS A 421 -2.90 8.49 -2.64
CA HIS A 421 -2.52 9.79 -2.10
C HIS A 421 -1.82 9.68 -0.74
N ALA A 422 -2.29 8.83 0.16
CA ALA A 422 -1.65 8.57 1.45
C ALA A 422 -0.21 8.05 1.25
N MET A 423 -0.01 7.08 0.35
CA MET A 423 1.32 6.54 0.04
C MET A 423 2.25 7.60 -0.59
N SER A 424 1.75 8.39 -1.55
CA SER A 424 2.51 9.50 -2.15
C SER A 424 2.88 10.57 -1.12
N SER A 425 1.96 10.92 -0.23
CA SER A 425 2.18 11.89 0.84
C SER A 425 3.24 11.41 1.83
N ALA A 426 3.25 10.14 2.19
CA ALA A 426 4.26 9.54 3.06
C ALA A 426 5.67 9.64 2.44
N VAL A 427 5.81 9.30 1.15
CA VAL A 427 7.10 9.44 0.44
C VAL A 427 7.59 10.88 0.46
N GLN A 428 6.73 11.85 0.09
CA GLN A 428 7.08 13.25 0.06
C GLN A 428 7.47 13.79 1.44
N ALA A 429 6.78 13.37 2.50
CA ALA A 429 7.10 13.78 3.86
C ALA A 429 8.48 13.26 4.30
N VAL A 430 8.82 12.01 3.99
CA VAL A 430 10.13 11.43 4.29
C VAL A 430 11.24 12.11 3.47
N ASP A 431 11.03 12.39 2.19
CA ASP A 431 11.98 13.10 1.34
C ASP A 431 12.29 14.49 1.92
N LEU A 432 11.28 15.24 2.37
CA LEU A 432 11.45 16.53 3.03
C LEU A 432 12.19 16.40 4.36
N ALA A 433 11.88 15.40 5.19
CA ALA A 433 12.58 15.13 6.44
C ALA A 433 14.08 14.85 6.21
N CYS A 434 14.41 14.04 5.22
CA CYS A 434 15.79 13.76 4.81
C CYS A 434 16.47 15.02 4.27
N GLY A 435 15.78 15.87 3.51
CA GLY A 435 16.27 17.16 3.05
C GLY A 435 16.63 18.12 4.19
N ILE A 436 15.79 18.19 5.25
CA ILE A 436 16.07 18.96 6.46
C ILE A 436 17.30 18.41 7.18
N ALA A 437 17.37 17.09 7.36
CA ALA A 437 18.48 16.43 8.07
C ALA A 437 19.82 16.55 7.32
N GLY A 438 19.80 16.74 6.00
CA GLY A 438 20.99 16.84 5.16
C GLY A 438 21.85 15.56 5.27
N THR A 439 23.17 15.69 5.32
CA THR A 439 24.09 14.55 5.34
C THR A 439 23.90 13.58 6.52
N THR A 440 23.18 13.96 7.57
CA THR A 440 22.86 13.05 8.67
C THR A 440 21.91 11.93 8.21
N ALA A 441 21.03 12.22 7.26
CA ALA A 441 20.08 11.23 6.73
C ALA A 441 20.74 10.04 6.00
N PHE A 442 22.00 10.18 5.53
CA PHE A 442 22.68 9.11 4.77
C PHE A 442 23.47 8.13 5.65
N ARG A 443 23.59 8.41 6.94
CA ARG A 443 24.36 7.55 7.82
C ARG A 443 23.57 6.31 8.16
N ALA A 444 24.17 5.12 8.00
CA ALA A 444 23.54 3.84 8.34
C ALA A 444 23.09 3.75 9.81
N THR A 445 23.61 4.62 10.67
CA THR A 445 23.18 4.74 12.09
C THR A 445 21.99 5.68 12.30
N SER A 446 21.55 6.37 11.24
CA SER A 446 20.42 7.30 11.31
C SER A 446 19.10 6.58 11.07
N PRO A 447 18.10 6.74 11.93
CA PRO A 447 16.76 6.21 11.66
C PRO A 447 16.14 6.74 10.37
N LEU A 448 16.51 7.95 9.94
CA LEU A 448 16.03 8.57 8.70
C LEU A 448 16.50 7.81 7.45
N GLU A 449 17.71 7.25 7.47
CA GLU A 449 18.25 6.44 6.38
C GLU A 449 17.34 5.23 6.11
N ARG A 450 16.94 4.54 7.16
CA ARG A 450 16.04 3.40 7.05
C ARG A 450 14.63 3.83 6.64
N CYS A 451 14.08 4.88 7.24
CA CYS A 451 12.79 5.43 6.82
C CYS A 451 12.77 5.73 5.32
N PHE A 452 13.85 6.33 4.80
CA PHE A 452 13.98 6.62 3.37
C PHE A 452 13.97 5.35 2.53
N ARG A 453 14.83 4.36 2.84
CA ARG A 453 14.90 3.11 2.07
C ARG A 453 13.56 2.35 2.06
N ASP A 454 12.89 2.32 3.19
CA ASP A 454 11.65 1.58 3.34
C ASP A 454 10.53 2.23 2.50
N VAL A 455 10.30 3.54 2.59
CA VAL A 455 9.27 4.19 1.77
C VAL A 455 9.60 4.17 0.27
N GLN A 456 10.91 4.25 -0.10
CA GLN A 456 11.32 4.13 -1.50
C GLN A 456 11.11 2.71 -2.04
N THR A 457 11.14 1.68 -1.21
CA THR A 457 10.76 0.31 -1.60
C THR A 457 9.25 0.18 -1.74
N MET A 458 8.49 0.64 -0.74
CA MET A 458 7.02 0.52 -0.72
C MET A 458 6.33 1.33 -1.82
N ARG A 459 6.91 2.47 -2.26
CA ARG A 459 6.34 3.30 -3.35
C ARG A 459 6.18 2.58 -4.68
N HIS A 460 6.84 1.43 -4.85
CA HIS A 460 6.71 0.60 -6.05
C HIS A 460 5.55 -0.41 -5.98
N HIS A 461 4.80 -0.41 -4.88
CA HIS A 461 3.58 -1.20 -4.78
C HIS A 461 2.55 -0.72 -5.82
N VAL A 462 1.79 -1.64 -6.40
CA VAL A 462 0.84 -1.34 -7.50
C VAL A 462 -0.20 -0.26 -7.13
N PHE A 463 -0.59 -0.18 -5.87
CA PHE A 463 -1.52 0.83 -5.37
C PHE A 463 -0.87 2.21 -5.12
N ALA A 464 0.47 2.28 -5.01
CA ALA A 464 1.19 3.55 -4.87
C ALA A 464 1.46 4.26 -6.20
N SER A 465 1.17 3.60 -7.33
CA SER A 465 1.42 4.14 -8.66
C SER A 465 0.61 5.41 -8.92
N GLU A 466 1.24 6.43 -9.51
CA GLU A 466 0.56 7.66 -9.98
C GLU A 466 -0.58 7.36 -10.96
N GLN A 467 -0.53 6.23 -11.66
CA GLN A 467 -1.61 5.78 -12.54
C GLN A 467 -2.94 5.61 -11.80
N ARG A 468 -2.93 5.42 -10.47
CA ARG A 468 -4.16 5.29 -9.66
C ARG A 468 -4.97 6.59 -9.65
N TYR A 469 -4.32 7.76 -9.72
CA TYR A 469 -5.00 9.03 -9.95
C TYR A 469 -5.69 9.06 -11.32
N GLY A 470 -5.04 8.48 -12.35
CA GLY A 470 -5.64 8.32 -13.68
C GLY A 470 -6.87 7.40 -13.64
N THR A 471 -6.78 6.25 -12.96
CA THR A 471 -7.91 5.31 -12.78
C THR A 471 -9.12 6.01 -12.13
N PHE A 472 -8.88 6.79 -11.06
CA PHE A 472 -9.94 7.61 -10.44
C PHE A 472 -10.53 8.60 -11.44
N GLY A 473 -9.68 9.32 -12.19
CA GLY A 473 -10.12 10.28 -13.22
C GLY A 473 -10.97 9.62 -14.29
N GLN A 474 -10.60 8.42 -14.76
CA GLN A 474 -11.38 7.66 -15.73
C GLN A 474 -12.79 7.36 -15.21
N VAL A 475 -12.92 6.87 -13.97
CA VAL A 475 -14.22 6.60 -13.36
C VAL A 475 -15.07 7.88 -13.28
N ARG A 476 -14.50 8.99 -12.80
CA ARG A 476 -15.19 10.30 -12.67
C ARG A 476 -15.61 10.90 -14.01
N LEU A 477 -14.90 10.56 -15.09
CA LEU A 477 -15.21 11.01 -16.45
C LEU A 477 -16.09 10.01 -17.24
N GLY A 478 -16.51 8.88 -16.62
CA GLY A 478 -17.32 7.87 -17.27
C GLY A 478 -16.56 7.03 -18.32
N VAL A 479 -15.23 6.96 -18.19
CA VAL A 479 -14.37 6.14 -19.04
C VAL A 479 -14.07 4.82 -18.32
N PRO A 480 -14.04 3.67 -18.99
CA PRO A 480 -13.66 2.40 -18.36
C PRO A 480 -12.29 2.49 -17.67
N PRO A 481 -12.18 2.05 -16.41
CA PRO A 481 -10.92 2.14 -15.67
C PRO A 481 -9.87 1.18 -16.21
N ASP A 482 -8.62 1.66 -16.29
CA ASP A 482 -7.44 0.88 -16.70
C ASP A 482 -6.94 -0.11 -15.63
N PHE A 483 -7.45 0.00 -14.41
CA PHE A 483 -7.13 -0.88 -13.29
C PHE A 483 -8.39 -1.62 -12.81
N PRO A 484 -8.66 -2.82 -13.33
CA PRO A 484 -9.90 -3.56 -13.07
C PRO A 484 -10.16 -3.86 -11.59
N VAL A 485 -9.12 -3.92 -10.76
CA VAL A 485 -9.24 -4.17 -9.30
C VAL A 485 -10.16 -3.15 -8.62
N VAL A 486 -10.31 -1.95 -9.17
CA VAL A 486 -11.24 -0.94 -8.64
C VAL A 486 -12.71 -1.40 -8.66
N ALA A 487 -13.07 -2.36 -9.50
CA ALA A 487 -14.44 -2.88 -9.59
C ALA A 487 -14.77 -3.92 -8.49
N PHE A 488 -13.76 -4.45 -7.82
CA PHE A 488 -13.91 -5.50 -6.80
C PHE A 488 -14.20 -4.98 -5.41
#